data_3aee7b93162de3cd8e12302047253308
#
_entry.id   3aee7b93162de3cd8e12302047253308
#
_cell.length_a   1.000
_cell.length_b   1.000
_cell.length_c   1.000
_cell.angle_alpha   90.00
_cell.angle_beta   90.00
_cell.angle_gamma   90.00
#
_symmetry.space_group_name_H-M   'P 1'
#
loop_
_entity.id
_entity.type
_entity.pdbx_description
1 polymer ?
#
loop_
_entity_poly.entity_id
_entity_poly.type
_entity_poly.pdbx_seq_one_letter_code
_entity_poly.pdbx_strand_id
1 'polypeptide(L)'
;LALLPLAPGMAVADTEHGYDRLFVFGASLIDPGNHFALTGKTAHPPFELFGPSYGIGGHHFSNGRTWVELLAQEMELAEWAKPAYRDPAFGNYAVGYGRARERNEDVLPSLYDQVQAWRDNGYCTYAPMDDTLFIVDSAYFDFAEILAGENPFVVLSGMAASIAENIGILQECGARNILFANILPLEVSPLVP
;
A
#
# COMPACT_ATOMS: atom_id res chain seq x y z
N LEU A 1 41.78 47.93 -7.64
CA LEU A 1 40.38 47.54 -7.61
C LEU A 1 40.31 46.07 -8.08
N ALA A 2 40.22 45.12 -7.16
CA ALA A 2 40.07 43.73 -7.46
C ALA A 2 38.59 43.33 -7.17
N LEU A 3 37.87 42.98 -8.22
CA LEU A 3 36.55 42.36 -8.09
C LEU A 3 36.72 40.84 -7.84
N LEU A 4 36.30 40.42 -6.67
CA LEU A 4 36.10 38.99 -6.39
C LEU A 4 34.77 38.54 -7.04
N PRO A 5 34.74 37.46 -7.77
CA PRO A 5 33.48 36.82 -8.14
C PRO A 5 32.95 36.04 -6.97
N LEU A 6 31.78 36.42 -6.44
CA LEU A 6 30.95 35.54 -5.64
C LEU A 6 30.31 34.54 -6.60
N ALA A 7 30.74 33.29 -6.56
CA ALA A 7 29.97 32.18 -7.07
C ALA A 7 28.92 31.83 -6.01
N PRO A 8 27.62 31.85 -6.31
CA PRO A 8 26.63 31.20 -5.45
C PRO A 8 26.84 29.70 -5.60
N GLY A 9 27.39 29.10 -4.56
CA GLY A 9 27.28 27.66 -4.38
C GLY A 9 25.81 27.31 -4.24
N MET A 10 25.18 26.86 -5.31
CA MET A 10 23.97 26.10 -5.22
C MET A 10 24.37 24.81 -4.49
N ALA A 11 24.03 24.71 -3.21
CA ALA A 11 23.95 23.44 -2.56
C ALA A 11 22.89 22.64 -3.34
N VAL A 12 23.33 21.73 -4.19
CA VAL A 12 22.49 20.63 -4.66
C VAL A 12 22.14 19.91 -3.37
N ALA A 13 20.88 19.97 -2.96
CA ALA A 13 20.38 19.09 -1.92
C ALA A 13 20.69 17.68 -2.42
N ASP A 14 21.51 16.99 -1.68
CA ASP A 14 21.77 15.59 -1.88
C ASP A 14 20.42 14.89 -1.65
N THR A 15 19.74 14.52 -2.74
CA THR A 15 18.49 13.79 -2.70
C THR A 15 18.79 12.29 -2.53
N GLU A 16 19.62 11.95 -1.56
CA GLU A 16 19.61 10.60 -1.03
C GLU A 16 18.24 10.44 -0.34
N HIS A 17 17.30 9.82 -1.04
CA HIS A 17 16.10 9.30 -0.43
C HIS A 17 16.56 8.30 0.62
N GLY A 18 16.38 8.61 1.90
CA GLY A 18 16.93 7.84 3.02
C GLY A 18 16.38 6.41 3.19
N TYR A 19 15.80 5.83 2.13
CA TYR A 19 15.23 4.49 2.12
C TYR A 19 15.76 3.67 0.95
N ASP A 20 16.14 2.42 1.26
CA ASP A 20 16.60 1.42 0.29
C ASP A 20 15.49 0.41 -0.06
N ARG A 21 14.41 0.38 0.74
CA ARG A 21 13.32 -0.58 0.59
C ARG A 21 11.97 0.07 0.85
N LEU A 22 10.95 -0.51 0.21
CA LEU A 22 9.56 -0.11 0.37
C LEU A 22 8.68 -1.35 0.54
N PHE A 23 7.87 -1.40 1.61
CA PHE A 23 6.81 -2.38 1.77
C PHE A 23 5.45 -1.69 1.86
N VAL A 24 4.45 -2.26 1.18
CA VAL A 24 3.14 -1.66 1.01
C VAL A 24 2.04 -2.67 1.33
N PHE A 25 1.09 -2.27 2.16
CA PHE A 25 -0.05 -3.09 2.59
C PHE A 25 -1.34 -2.28 2.49
N GLY A 26 -2.42 -2.89 2.04
CA GLY A 26 -3.70 -2.22 1.93
C GLY A 26 -4.60 -2.76 0.81
N ALA A 27 -5.30 -1.86 0.12
CA ALA A 27 -6.36 -2.26 -0.80
C ALA A 27 -6.25 -1.63 -2.20
N SER A 28 -7.38 -1.56 -2.89
CA SER A 28 -7.53 -1.34 -4.33
C SER A 28 -6.75 -0.15 -4.91
N LEU A 29 -6.69 0.99 -4.20
CA LEU A 29 -6.06 2.22 -4.75
C LEU A 29 -4.54 2.18 -4.78
N ILE A 30 -3.95 1.18 -4.14
CA ILE A 30 -2.51 0.95 -4.10
C ILE A 30 -2.12 -0.46 -4.55
N ASP A 31 -3.07 -1.25 -5.06
CA ASP A 31 -2.83 -2.57 -5.65
C ASP A 31 -2.17 -2.45 -7.03
N PRO A 32 -0.95 -2.93 -7.22
CA PRO A 32 -0.23 -2.86 -8.49
C PRO A 32 -0.56 -4.03 -9.43
N GLY A 33 -1.56 -4.86 -9.10
CA GLY A 33 -1.99 -6.04 -9.84
C GLY A 33 -1.97 -7.35 -9.03
N ASN A 34 -1.88 -7.29 -7.72
CA ASN A 34 -1.94 -8.47 -6.84
C ASN A 34 -3.30 -9.18 -6.92
N HIS A 35 -4.39 -8.42 -6.95
CA HIS A 35 -5.72 -9.00 -7.13
C HIS A 35 -5.80 -9.86 -8.40
N PHE A 36 -5.29 -9.36 -9.51
CA PHE A 36 -5.23 -10.13 -10.75
C PHE A 36 -4.29 -11.34 -10.63
N ALA A 37 -3.13 -11.19 -10.01
CA ALA A 37 -2.19 -12.29 -9.78
C ALA A 37 -2.82 -13.45 -9.00
N LEU A 38 -3.65 -13.14 -7.99
CA LEU A 38 -4.32 -14.12 -7.16
C LEU A 38 -5.55 -14.75 -7.81
N THR A 39 -6.31 -13.99 -8.59
CA THR A 39 -7.64 -14.42 -9.07
C THR A 39 -7.69 -14.72 -10.56
N GLY A 40 -6.76 -14.19 -11.36
CA GLY A 40 -6.80 -14.21 -12.82
C GLY A 40 -7.96 -13.40 -13.43
N LYS A 41 -8.71 -12.65 -12.62
CA LYS A 41 -9.89 -11.90 -13.06
C LYS A 41 -9.49 -10.48 -13.47
N THR A 42 -10.00 -10.05 -14.63
CA THR A 42 -9.84 -8.69 -15.17
C THR A 42 -11.03 -7.79 -14.89
N ALA A 43 -12.12 -8.34 -14.36
CA ALA A 43 -13.31 -7.59 -13.98
C ALA A 43 -13.83 -8.10 -12.64
N HIS A 44 -14.15 -7.16 -11.76
CA HIS A 44 -14.79 -7.44 -10.48
C HIS A 44 -15.89 -6.38 -10.29
N PRO A 45 -17.16 -6.74 -10.41
CA PRO A 45 -18.22 -5.75 -10.31
C PRO A 45 -18.14 -4.91 -9.04
N PRO A 46 -18.34 -3.60 -9.10
CA PRO A 46 -18.74 -2.79 -10.27
C PRO A 46 -17.58 -2.29 -11.15
N PHE A 47 -16.35 -2.74 -10.93
CA PHE A 47 -15.17 -2.21 -11.58
C PHE A 47 -14.56 -3.20 -12.58
N GLU A 48 -13.99 -2.65 -13.65
CA GLU A 48 -13.06 -3.37 -14.54
C GLU A 48 -11.63 -3.02 -14.13
N LEU A 49 -10.75 -4.02 -14.15
CA LEU A 49 -9.33 -3.80 -13.93
C LEU A 49 -8.67 -3.36 -15.24
N PHE A 50 -7.96 -2.26 -15.19
CA PHE A 50 -7.24 -1.75 -16.36
C PHE A 50 -6.00 -2.59 -16.66
N GLY A 51 -5.75 -2.83 -17.92
CA GLY A 51 -4.69 -3.70 -18.40
C GLY A 51 -3.27 -3.16 -18.17
N PRO A 52 -2.24 -3.91 -18.62
CA PRO A 52 -0.84 -3.70 -18.23
C PRO A 52 -0.19 -2.42 -18.76
N SER A 53 -0.88 -1.63 -19.59
CA SER A 53 -0.37 -0.37 -20.14
C SER A 53 -0.13 0.72 -19.07
N TYR A 54 -0.66 0.57 -17.87
CA TYR A 54 -0.64 1.59 -16.82
C TYR A 54 0.46 1.39 -15.77
N GLY A 55 1.07 0.24 -15.70
CA GLY A 55 2.10 -0.01 -14.72
C GLY A 55 2.74 -1.39 -14.80
N ILE A 56 3.75 -1.62 -13.99
CA ILE A 56 4.42 -2.91 -13.88
C ILE A 56 3.51 -3.86 -13.08
N GLY A 57 3.06 -4.91 -13.70
CA GLY A 57 2.03 -5.81 -13.17
C GLY A 57 0.71 -5.67 -13.90
N GLY A 58 0.25 -4.48 -14.12
CA GLY A 58 -1.02 -4.16 -14.81
C GLY A 58 -2.25 -4.58 -14.01
N HIS A 59 -3.43 -4.39 -14.60
CA HIS A 59 -4.71 -4.72 -13.96
C HIS A 59 -4.98 -3.96 -12.66
N HIS A 60 -4.73 -2.64 -12.71
CA HIS A 60 -4.98 -1.72 -11.61
C HIS A 60 -6.47 -1.36 -11.47
N PHE A 61 -6.88 -0.96 -10.27
CA PHE A 61 -8.17 -0.33 -10.00
C PHE A 61 -8.17 1.17 -10.36
N SER A 62 -7.29 1.58 -11.24
CA SER A 62 -7.07 2.94 -11.71
C SER A 62 -6.72 2.91 -13.20
N ASN A 63 -7.01 4.01 -13.90
CA ASN A 63 -6.63 4.21 -15.30
C ASN A 63 -5.16 4.63 -15.48
N GLY A 64 -4.35 4.51 -14.44
CA GLY A 64 -2.93 4.82 -14.43
C GLY A 64 -2.21 4.08 -13.32
N ARG A 65 -0.95 4.42 -13.12
CA ARG A 65 -0.17 3.93 -11.98
C ARG A 65 -0.81 4.38 -10.68
N THR A 66 -0.69 3.57 -9.64
CA THR A 66 -1.07 3.98 -8.28
C THR A 66 -0.15 5.10 -7.80
N TRP A 67 -0.61 5.89 -6.82
CA TRP A 67 0.22 6.93 -6.23
C TRP A 67 1.49 6.35 -5.57
N VAL A 68 1.41 5.12 -5.05
CA VAL A 68 2.56 4.42 -4.47
C VAL A 68 3.60 4.06 -5.52
N GLU A 69 3.16 3.62 -6.71
CA GLU A 69 4.10 3.34 -7.81
C GLU A 69 4.80 4.61 -8.30
N LEU A 70 4.10 5.75 -8.30
CA LEU A 70 4.68 7.04 -8.65
C LEU A 70 5.67 7.50 -7.57
N LEU A 71 5.29 7.41 -6.29
CA LEU A 71 6.18 7.72 -5.18
C LEU A 71 7.44 6.85 -5.22
N ALA A 72 7.28 5.54 -5.40
CA ALA A 72 8.40 4.62 -5.49
C ALA A 72 9.33 4.92 -6.69
N GLN A 73 8.77 5.39 -7.80
CA GLN A 73 9.56 5.81 -8.94
C GLN A 73 10.41 7.05 -8.62
N GLU A 74 9.84 8.05 -7.96
CA GLU A 74 10.56 9.26 -7.54
C GLU A 74 11.66 8.97 -6.49
N MET A 75 11.45 7.91 -5.70
CA MET A 75 12.40 7.44 -4.69
C MET A 75 13.41 6.41 -5.22
N GLU A 76 13.42 6.12 -6.52
CA GLU A 76 14.24 5.07 -7.14
C GLU A 76 13.98 3.65 -6.60
N LEU A 77 12.81 3.43 -5.98
CA LEU A 77 12.35 2.17 -5.38
C LEU A 77 11.28 1.44 -6.21
N ALA A 78 11.17 1.72 -7.52
CA ALA A 78 10.09 1.22 -8.37
C ALA A 78 9.94 -0.32 -8.37
N GLU A 79 11.04 -1.06 -8.17
CA GLU A 79 11.00 -2.52 -8.07
C GLU A 79 10.21 -3.01 -6.85
N TRP A 80 10.31 -2.29 -5.73
CA TRP A 80 9.59 -2.62 -4.51
C TRP A 80 8.08 -2.36 -4.60
N ALA A 81 7.63 -1.47 -5.49
CA ALA A 81 6.20 -1.19 -5.69
C ALA A 81 5.48 -2.24 -6.56
N LYS A 82 6.19 -3.23 -7.10
CA LYS A 82 5.61 -4.30 -7.91
C LYS A 82 4.82 -5.31 -7.05
N PRO A 83 3.92 -6.11 -7.68
CA PRO A 83 3.00 -6.99 -6.96
C PRO A 83 3.71 -8.20 -6.33
N ALA A 84 3.75 -8.26 -5.00
CA ALA A 84 4.43 -9.29 -4.23
C ALA A 84 3.79 -10.70 -4.37
N TYR A 85 2.50 -10.79 -4.67
CA TYR A 85 1.86 -12.07 -4.96
C TYR A 85 2.19 -12.64 -6.35
N ARG A 86 2.87 -11.86 -7.17
CA ARG A 86 3.44 -12.32 -8.44
C ARG A 86 4.89 -12.79 -8.28
N ASP A 87 5.64 -12.10 -7.46
CA ASP A 87 7.04 -12.44 -7.13
C ASP A 87 7.34 -11.96 -5.71
N PRO A 88 7.71 -12.85 -4.77
CA PRO A 88 8.00 -12.49 -3.38
C PRO A 88 9.20 -11.55 -3.20
N ALA A 89 10.01 -11.33 -4.23
CA ALA A 89 11.06 -10.32 -4.22
C ALA A 89 10.53 -8.88 -4.29
N PHE A 90 9.26 -8.69 -4.64
CA PHE A 90 8.61 -7.39 -4.69
C PHE A 90 8.00 -7.00 -3.34
N GLY A 91 7.80 -5.71 -3.12
CA GLY A 91 7.43 -5.17 -1.81
C GLY A 91 5.97 -4.78 -1.63
N ASN A 92 5.15 -4.78 -2.68
CA ASN A 92 3.76 -4.35 -2.55
C ASN A 92 2.81 -5.55 -2.38
N TYR A 93 2.26 -5.68 -1.18
CA TYR A 93 1.31 -6.73 -0.76
C TYR A 93 -0.15 -6.28 -0.82
N ALA A 94 -0.44 -5.02 -1.17
CA ALA A 94 -1.81 -4.53 -1.23
C ALA A 94 -2.66 -5.29 -2.24
N VAL A 95 -3.88 -5.65 -1.86
CA VAL A 95 -4.78 -6.45 -2.71
C VAL A 95 -6.13 -5.76 -2.84
N GLY A 96 -6.59 -5.58 -4.07
CA GLY A 96 -7.90 -5.03 -4.35
C GLY A 96 -9.02 -5.79 -3.63
N TYR A 97 -9.98 -5.05 -3.07
CA TYR A 97 -11.03 -5.55 -2.16
C TYR A 97 -10.51 -6.10 -0.82
N GLY A 98 -9.22 -5.91 -0.52
CA GLY A 98 -8.67 -6.23 0.80
C GLY A 98 -9.40 -5.48 1.91
N ARG A 99 -9.63 -6.18 3.03
CA ARG A 99 -10.23 -5.64 4.24
C ARG A 99 -9.18 -5.36 5.29
N ALA A 100 -9.45 -4.41 6.17
CA ALA A 100 -8.64 -4.25 7.37
C ALA A 100 -8.85 -5.44 8.31
N ARG A 101 -10.12 -5.87 8.50
CA ARG A 101 -10.50 -6.96 9.39
C ARG A 101 -10.47 -8.29 8.68
N GLU A 102 -10.03 -9.34 9.38
CA GLU A 102 -10.17 -10.70 8.91
C GLU A 102 -11.62 -11.17 8.99
N ARG A 103 -12.05 -11.95 7.99
CA ARG A 103 -13.32 -12.67 7.98
C ARG A 103 -13.11 -14.06 7.42
N ASN A 104 -13.71 -15.08 8.06
CA ASN A 104 -13.58 -16.49 7.66
C ASN A 104 -14.07 -16.79 6.24
N GLU A 105 -14.89 -15.95 5.66
CA GLU A 105 -15.50 -16.08 4.33
C GLU A 105 -14.75 -15.29 3.24
N ASP A 106 -13.74 -14.50 3.60
CA ASP A 106 -12.98 -13.74 2.64
C ASP A 106 -12.03 -14.65 1.84
N VAL A 107 -12.09 -14.53 0.53
CA VAL A 107 -11.24 -15.28 -0.41
C VAL A 107 -9.94 -14.52 -0.71
N LEU A 108 -9.95 -13.22 -0.45
CA LEU A 108 -8.82 -12.32 -0.70
C LEU A 108 -8.10 -12.00 0.61
N PRO A 109 -6.77 -11.81 0.55
CA PRO A 109 -5.98 -11.48 1.72
C PRO A 109 -6.47 -10.22 2.43
N SER A 110 -6.75 -10.35 3.73
CA SER A 110 -6.93 -9.22 4.65
C SER A 110 -5.61 -8.49 4.88
N LEU A 111 -5.65 -7.36 5.59
CA LEU A 111 -4.43 -6.66 5.99
C LEU A 111 -3.50 -7.58 6.81
N TYR A 112 -4.08 -8.40 7.70
CA TYR A 112 -3.32 -9.38 8.47
C TYR A 112 -2.65 -10.42 7.57
N ASP A 113 -3.38 -11.02 6.61
CA ASP A 113 -2.83 -12.00 5.69
C ASP A 113 -1.68 -11.43 4.84
N GLN A 114 -1.79 -10.16 4.43
CA GLN A 114 -0.75 -9.45 3.70
C GLN A 114 0.53 -9.31 4.55
N VAL A 115 0.38 -8.93 5.81
CA VAL A 115 1.49 -8.82 6.75
C VAL A 115 2.11 -10.19 7.05
N GLN A 116 1.27 -11.25 7.19
CA GLN A 116 1.79 -12.62 7.35
C GLN A 116 2.56 -13.08 6.10
N ALA A 117 2.03 -12.86 4.90
CA ALA A 117 2.73 -13.20 3.66
C ALA A 117 4.10 -12.52 3.56
N TRP A 118 4.19 -11.23 3.96
CA TRP A 118 5.45 -10.52 4.07
C TRP A 118 6.42 -11.16 5.08
N ARG A 119 5.92 -11.59 6.24
CA ARG A 119 6.72 -12.32 7.25
C ARG A 119 7.21 -13.66 6.73
N ASP A 120 6.34 -14.42 6.08
CA ASP A 120 6.63 -15.75 5.53
C ASP A 120 7.66 -15.67 4.39
N ASN A 121 7.73 -14.56 3.68
CA ASN A 121 8.78 -14.26 2.71
C ASN A 121 10.13 -13.90 3.37
N GLY A 122 10.23 -13.93 4.69
CA GLY A 122 11.48 -13.76 5.43
C GLY A 122 11.90 -12.32 5.68
N TYR A 123 11.01 -11.36 5.51
CA TYR A 123 11.33 -9.94 5.70
C TYR A 123 11.26 -9.48 7.16
N CYS A 124 10.62 -10.25 8.05
CA CYS A 124 10.59 -9.96 9.49
C CYS A 124 11.94 -10.33 10.12
N THR A 125 12.77 -9.34 10.41
CA THR A 125 14.14 -9.56 10.92
C THR A 125 14.28 -9.33 12.42
N TYR A 126 13.29 -8.70 13.07
CA TYR A 126 13.32 -8.22 14.46
C TYR A 126 14.45 -7.21 14.75
N ALA A 127 15.18 -6.80 13.74
CA ALA A 127 16.18 -5.75 13.80
C ALA A 127 15.62 -4.43 13.26
N PRO A 128 16.07 -3.27 13.73
CA PRO A 128 15.63 -1.98 13.20
C PRO A 128 15.81 -1.90 11.68
N MET A 129 14.77 -1.42 10.99
CA MET A 129 14.74 -1.20 9.55
C MET A 129 14.68 0.30 9.28
N ASP A 130 15.78 1.01 9.60
CA ASP A 130 15.83 2.48 9.47
C ASP A 130 15.86 2.94 8.00
N ASP A 131 16.31 2.07 7.11
CA ASP A 131 16.40 2.25 5.66
C ASP A 131 15.15 1.82 4.88
N THR A 132 14.07 1.48 5.58
CA THR A 132 12.88 0.90 4.97
C THR A 132 11.65 1.77 5.25
N LEU A 133 10.91 2.15 4.19
CA LEU A 133 9.60 2.78 4.30
C LEU A 133 8.51 1.72 4.25
N PHE A 134 7.62 1.75 5.22
CA PHE A 134 6.39 0.96 5.24
C PHE A 134 5.20 1.86 4.93
N ILE A 135 4.37 1.49 3.96
CA ILE A 135 3.11 2.18 3.66
C ILE A 135 1.97 1.25 4.04
N VAL A 136 1.07 1.73 4.89
CA VAL A 136 -0.14 1.03 5.30
C VAL A 136 -1.35 1.88 4.90
N ASP A 137 -2.22 1.33 4.07
CA ASP A 137 -3.50 1.92 3.72
C ASP A 137 -4.61 1.33 4.60
N SER A 138 -5.66 2.09 4.79
CA SER A 138 -6.79 1.72 5.65
C SER A 138 -7.59 0.48 5.20
N ALA A 139 -7.29 -0.09 4.03
CA ALA A 139 -7.97 -1.28 3.50
C ALA A 139 -9.51 -1.19 3.61
N TYR A 140 -10.07 -0.10 3.10
CA TYR A 140 -11.43 0.40 3.36
C TYR A 140 -12.58 -0.42 2.77
N PHE A 141 -12.35 -1.62 2.25
CA PHE A 141 -13.45 -2.45 1.72
C PHE A 141 -14.44 -2.91 2.82
N ASP A 142 -14.06 -2.83 4.09
CA ASP A 142 -14.98 -2.98 5.23
C ASP A 142 -16.18 -2.03 5.18
N PHE A 143 -16.07 -0.86 4.55
CA PHE A 143 -17.21 0.06 4.38
C PHE A 143 -18.38 -0.53 3.59
N ALA A 144 -18.14 -1.54 2.75
CA ALA A 144 -19.22 -2.25 2.07
C ALA A 144 -20.23 -2.84 3.06
N GLU A 145 -19.78 -3.20 4.26
CA GLU A 145 -20.65 -3.71 5.32
C GLU A 145 -21.54 -2.62 5.92
N ILE A 146 -21.00 -1.41 6.08
CA ILE A 146 -21.79 -0.26 6.53
C ILE A 146 -22.88 0.04 5.50
N LEU A 147 -22.54 0.00 4.21
CA LEU A 147 -23.51 0.17 3.12
C LEU A 147 -24.54 -0.98 3.09
N ALA A 148 -24.17 -2.18 3.55
CA ALA A 148 -25.08 -3.32 3.70
C ALA A 148 -25.93 -3.27 4.98
N GLY A 149 -25.77 -2.24 5.84
CA GLY A 149 -26.59 -2.02 7.04
C GLY A 149 -25.91 -2.43 8.35
N GLU A 150 -24.65 -2.82 8.32
CA GLU A 150 -23.91 -3.09 9.57
C GLU A 150 -23.69 -1.81 10.39
N ASN A 151 -23.57 -1.99 11.71
CA ASN A 151 -23.37 -0.86 12.60
C ASN A 151 -22.02 -0.16 12.33
N PRO A 152 -22.01 1.12 11.89
CA PRO A 152 -20.78 1.83 11.55
C PRO A 152 -19.75 1.85 12.67
N PHE A 153 -20.19 2.00 13.93
CA PHE A 153 -19.29 2.04 15.07
C PHE A 153 -18.55 0.71 15.24
N VAL A 154 -19.24 -0.41 15.07
CA VAL A 154 -18.63 -1.76 15.15
C VAL A 154 -17.61 -1.96 14.03
N VAL A 155 -17.98 -1.59 12.80
CA VAL A 155 -17.10 -1.72 11.64
C VAL A 155 -15.86 -0.84 11.81
N LEU A 156 -16.02 0.44 12.08
CA LEU A 156 -14.91 1.39 12.18
C LEU A 156 -13.98 1.10 13.37
N SER A 157 -14.54 0.73 14.53
CA SER A 157 -13.71 0.37 15.68
C SER A 157 -12.92 -0.93 15.42
N GLY A 158 -13.54 -1.89 14.75
CA GLY A 158 -12.86 -3.13 14.33
C GLY A 158 -11.74 -2.88 13.31
N MET A 159 -11.99 -2.03 12.31
CA MET A 159 -10.95 -1.60 11.36
C MET A 159 -9.76 -0.94 12.08
N ALA A 160 -10.05 0.03 12.96
CA ALA A 160 -9.01 0.73 13.70
C ALA A 160 -8.17 -0.23 14.57
N ALA A 161 -8.82 -1.18 15.24
CA ALA A 161 -8.15 -2.19 16.04
C ALA A 161 -7.24 -3.09 15.19
N SER A 162 -7.75 -3.60 14.05
CA SER A 162 -6.97 -4.44 13.14
C SER A 162 -5.79 -3.70 12.51
N ILE A 163 -5.97 -2.45 12.10
CA ILE A 163 -4.88 -1.62 11.57
C ILE A 163 -3.80 -1.42 12.64
N ALA A 164 -4.19 -1.08 13.88
CA ALA A 164 -3.25 -0.87 14.97
C ALA A 164 -2.48 -2.16 15.31
N GLU A 165 -3.14 -3.32 15.30
CA GLU A 165 -2.51 -4.62 15.51
C GLU A 165 -1.47 -4.93 14.43
N ASN A 166 -1.82 -4.76 13.17
CA ASN A 166 -0.91 -5.02 12.06
C ASN A 166 0.29 -4.07 12.05
N ILE A 167 0.09 -2.78 12.37
CA ILE A 167 1.19 -1.84 12.58
C ILE A 167 2.08 -2.32 13.74
N GLY A 168 1.50 -2.80 14.83
CA GLY A 168 2.24 -3.39 15.95
C GLY A 168 3.12 -4.57 15.53
N ILE A 169 2.58 -5.49 14.72
CA ILE A 169 3.34 -6.62 14.16
C ILE A 169 4.53 -6.13 13.31
N LEU A 170 4.30 -5.15 12.43
CA LEU A 170 5.39 -4.56 11.64
C LEU A 170 6.48 -3.94 12.52
N GLN A 171 6.09 -3.22 13.58
CA GLN A 171 7.03 -2.61 14.55
C GLN A 171 7.82 -3.66 15.32
N GLU A 172 7.21 -4.75 15.75
CA GLU A 172 7.87 -5.89 16.36
C GLU A 172 8.91 -6.51 15.42
N CYS A 173 8.60 -6.58 14.12
CA CYS A 173 9.51 -7.04 13.09
C CYS A 173 10.64 -6.04 12.74
N GLY A 174 10.63 -4.85 13.32
CA GLY A 174 11.69 -3.84 13.15
C GLY A 174 11.30 -2.61 12.34
N ALA A 175 10.06 -2.47 11.88
CA ALA A 175 9.61 -1.27 11.16
C ALA A 175 9.76 0.00 12.01
N ARG A 176 10.36 1.05 11.42
CA ARG A 176 10.60 2.35 12.07
C ARG A 176 9.87 3.49 11.35
N ASN A 177 9.86 3.46 10.04
CA ASN A 177 9.28 4.52 9.21
C ASN A 177 7.98 3.99 8.61
N ILE A 178 6.85 4.39 9.18
CA ILE A 178 5.52 3.95 8.75
C ILE A 178 4.72 5.16 8.30
N LEU A 179 4.32 5.16 7.03
CA LEU A 179 3.37 6.10 6.47
C LEU A 179 2.00 5.43 6.44
N PHE A 180 1.07 5.97 7.23
CA PHE A 180 -0.32 5.53 7.20
C PHE A 180 -1.13 6.43 6.28
N ALA A 181 -1.72 5.84 5.22
CA ALA A 181 -2.63 6.54 4.33
C ALA A 181 -4.04 6.57 4.93
N ASN A 182 -4.52 7.78 5.21
CA ASN A 182 -5.84 7.97 5.80
C ASN A 182 -6.96 7.59 4.83
N ILE A 183 -8.14 7.36 5.37
CA ILE A 183 -9.36 7.06 4.62
C ILE A 183 -9.75 8.26 3.75
N LEU A 184 -10.11 7.99 2.50
CA LEU A 184 -10.70 8.98 1.62
C LEU A 184 -12.04 9.47 2.19
N PRO A 185 -12.40 10.75 2.02
CA PRO A 185 -13.69 11.25 2.45
C PRO A 185 -14.81 10.52 1.68
N LEU A 186 -15.56 9.69 2.38
CA LEU A 186 -16.60 8.83 1.76
C LEU A 186 -17.73 9.63 1.15
N GLU A 187 -18.01 10.83 1.66
CA GLU A 187 -19.03 11.74 1.15
C GLU A 187 -18.82 12.20 -0.28
N VAL A 188 -17.59 12.07 -0.81
CA VAL A 188 -17.31 12.36 -2.23
C VAL A 188 -17.31 11.11 -3.10
N SER A 189 -17.56 9.94 -2.50
CA SER A 189 -17.63 8.69 -3.24
C SER A 189 -18.94 8.60 -4.05
N PRO A 190 -18.89 8.24 -5.33
CA PRO A 190 -20.11 8.00 -6.11
C PRO A 190 -20.92 6.78 -5.64
N LEU A 191 -20.38 6.00 -4.71
CA LEU A 191 -21.04 4.83 -4.11
C LEU A 191 -21.89 5.20 -2.88
N VAL A 192 -21.75 6.42 -2.37
CA VAL A 192 -22.58 6.93 -1.27
C VAL A 192 -23.72 7.75 -1.87
N PRO A 193 -25.00 7.35 -1.65
CA PRO A 193 -26.16 8.04 -2.22
C PRO A 193 -26.38 9.43 -1.64
#